data_5d242de9dcd52fcc7374fb703f45dd9f
#
_entry.id   5d242de9dcd52fcc7374fb703f45dd9f
#
_cell.length_a   1.000
_cell.length_b   1.000
_cell.length_c   1.000
_cell.angle_alpha   90.00
_cell.angle_beta   90.00
_cell.angle_gamma   90.00
#
_symmetry.space_group_name_H-M   'P 1'
#
loop_
_entity.id
_entity.type
_entity.pdbx_description
1 polymer ?
#
loop_
_entity_poly.entity_id
_entity_poly.type
_entity_poly.pdbx_seq_one_letter_code
_entity_poly.pdbx_strand_id
1 'polypeptide(L)'
;MNSKATLLIAAGLTGLLVLVSGAQSGRYGVDSQKRKPVSMTRLYTGPDGQTHAEEMQPKFTAGSANEVFKLMAITGAELHRAAPGTVIDWHTAPRRQYVITLSGQAEIEVAGGKKITVGPGHIDLVEDTTGKGHITRVTGNEERVTLQLPLSEQANR
;
A
#
# COMPACT_ATOMS: atom_id res chain seq x y z
N MET A 1 -71.93 -55.34 -32.42
CA MET A 1 -71.96 -53.87 -32.34
C MET A 1 -70.54 -53.44 -32.32
N ASN A 2 -70.09 -52.81 -33.39
CA ASN A 2 -68.68 -52.57 -33.71
C ASN A 2 -68.27 -51.19 -33.22
N SER A 3 -67.21 -51.11 -32.43
CA SER A 3 -66.59 -49.84 -32.19
C SER A 3 -65.16 -49.87 -32.76
N LYS A 4 -64.96 -49.04 -33.78
CA LYS A 4 -63.62 -48.83 -34.41
C LYS A 4 -62.79 -47.87 -33.61
N ALA A 5 -61.68 -48.33 -33.14
CA ALA A 5 -60.68 -47.46 -32.50
C ALA A 5 -59.76 -46.83 -33.58
N THR A 6 -59.75 -45.53 -33.68
CA THR A 6 -58.89 -44.78 -34.59
C THR A 6 -57.58 -44.47 -33.89
N LEU A 7 -56.47 -44.97 -34.42
CA LEU A 7 -55.14 -44.75 -33.93
C LEU A 7 -54.59 -43.43 -34.52
N LEU A 8 -54.41 -42.41 -33.72
CA LEU A 8 -53.72 -41.16 -34.07
C LEU A 8 -52.25 -41.29 -33.83
N ILE A 9 -51.45 -41.28 -34.86
CA ILE A 9 -49.98 -41.23 -34.78
C ILE A 9 -49.58 -39.75 -34.63
N ALA A 10 -49.13 -39.35 -33.46
CA ALA A 10 -48.50 -38.05 -33.23
C ALA A 10 -47.01 -38.12 -33.57
N ALA A 11 -46.61 -37.49 -34.64
CA ALA A 11 -45.20 -37.33 -34.98
C ALA A 11 -44.55 -36.30 -34.01
N GLY A 12 -43.74 -36.79 -33.10
CA GLY A 12 -42.95 -35.93 -32.20
C GLY A 12 -41.76 -35.32 -32.93
N LEU A 13 -41.78 -34.02 -33.09
CA LEU A 13 -40.64 -33.24 -33.55
C LEU A 13 -39.69 -32.99 -32.37
N THR A 14 -38.63 -33.77 -32.31
CA THR A 14 -37.55 -33.55 -31.31
C THR A 14 -36.70 -32.35 -31.74
N GLY A 15 -37.05 -31.19 -31.20
CA GLY A 15 -36.22 -30.00 -31.33
C GLY A 15 -34.94 -30.13 -30.49
N LEU A 16 -33.81 -30.23 -31.14
CA LEU A 16 -32.50 -30.19 -30.51
C LEU A 16 -32.23 -28.76 -29.99
N LEU A 17 -32.42 -28.57 -28.70
CA LEU A 17 -32.08 -27.31 -28.02
C LEU A 17 -30.56 -27.22 -27.87
N VAL A 18 -29.87 -26.50 -28.75
CA VAL A 18 -28.46 -26.17 -28.60
C VAL A 18 -28.35 -25.09 -27.54
N LEU A 19 -27.98 -25.50 -26.33
CA LEU A 19 -27.55 -24.57 -25.26
C LEU A 19 -26.21 -23.99 -25.67
N VAL A 20 -26.20 -22.79 -26.25
CA VAL A 20 -25.01 -21.97 -26.41
C VAL A 20 -24.65 -21.47 -25.02
N SER A 21 -23.72 -22.15 -24.35
CA SER A 21 -23.07 -21.65 -23.13
C SER A 21 -22.26 -20.41 -23.51
N GLY A 22 -22.87 -19.23 -23.40
CA GLY A 22 -22.18 -17.97 -23.44
C GLY A 22 -21.19 -17.94 -22.29
N ALA A 23 -19.92 -18.04 -22.58
CA ALA A 23 -18.86 -17.73 -21.61
C ALA A 23 -19.08 -16.28 -21.17
N GLN A 24 -19.71 -16.10 -20.02
CA GLN A 24 -19.68 -14.81 -19.32
C GLN A 24 -18.23 -14.57 -18.94
N SER A 25 -17.56 -13.73 -19.74
CA SER A 25 -16.33 -13.08 -19.28
C SER A 25 -16.72 -12.28 -18.02
N GLY A 26 -16.49 -12.89 -16.87
CA GLY A 26 -16.66 -12.23 -15.59
C GLY A 26 -15.77 -10.99 -15.60
N ARG A 27 -16.36 -9.85 -15.95
CA ARG A 27 -15.80 -8.58 -15.53
C ARG A 27 -15.85 -8.66 -14.02
N TYR A 28 -14.71 -8.92 -13.38
CA TYR A 28 -14.54 -8.63 -11.98
C TYR A 28 -14.80 -7.13 -11.86
N GLY A 29 -16.05 -6.78 -11.59
CA GLY A 29 -16.41 -5.45 -11.16
C GLY A 29 -15.62 -5.26 -9.89
N VAL A 30 -14.57 -4.47 -9.96
CA VAL A 30 -13.87 -3.97 -8.77
C VAL A 30 -14.94 -3.13 -8.09
N ASP A 31 -15.65 -3.78 -7.15
CA ASP A 31 -16.56 -3.11 -6.25
C ASP A 31 -15.77 -1.91 -5.70
N SER A 32 -16.35 -0.72 -5.79
CA SER A 32 -15.75 0.51 -5.29
C SER A 32 -15.75 0.53 -3.76
N GLN A 33 -15.38 -0.60 -3.15
CA GLN A 33 -15.07 -0.64 -1.73
C GLN A 33 -14.05 0.47 -1.48
N LYS A 34 -14.41 1.38 -0.60
CA LYS A 34 -13.59 2.50 -0.16
C LYS A 34 -12.20 1.97 0.19
N ARG A 35 -11.26 2.05 -0.75
CA ARG A 35 -9.91 1.51 -0.59
C ARG A 35 -9.26 2.20 0.59
N LYS A 36 -8.61 1.42 1.46
CA LYS A 36 -7.82 1.98 2.55
C LYS A 36 -6.69 2.81 1.94
N PRO A 37 -6.54 4.09 2.29
CA PRO A 37 -5.44 4.90 1.79
C PRO A 37 -4.09 4.27 2.16
N VAL A 38 -3.10 4.39 1.29
CA VAL A 38 -1.71 4.12 1.64
C VAL A 38 -1.20 5.32 2.45
N SER A 39 -0.87 5.08 3.72
CA SER A 39 -0.34 6.12 4.60
C SER A 39 1.12 6.38 4.28
N MET A 40 1.45 7.61 3.92
CA MET A 40 2.79 8.01 3.54
C MET A 40 3.11 9.40 4.10
N THR A 41 4.28 9.56 4.72
CA THR A 41 4.75 10.83 5.28
C THR A 41 6.12 11.16 4.71
N ARG A 42 6.35 12.43 4.38
CA ARG A 42 7.67 12.96 4.06
C ARG A 42 8.23 13.71 5.26
N LEU A 43 9.46 13.39 5.65
CA LEU A 43 10.26 14.14 6.62
C LEU A 43 11.36 14.86 5.83
N TYR A 44 11.48 16.18 6.01
CA TYR A 44 12.46 16.98 5.27
C TYR A 44 12.97 18.16 6.11
N THR A 45 14.19 18.59 5.86
CA THR A 45 14.75 19.80 6.48
C THR A 45 14.23 21.03 5.76
N GLY A 46 13.55 21.91 6.47
CA GLY A 46 13.09 23.20 5.95
C GLY A 46 14.21 24.26 5.92
N PRO A 47 13.94 25.43 5.34
CA PRO A 47 14.91 26.53 5.29
C PRO A 47 15.26 27.11 6.66
N ASP A 48 14.46 26.81 7.67
CA ASP A 48 14.68 27.13 9.09
C ASP A 48 15.63 26.16 9.81
N GLY A 49 16.15 25.16 9.09
CA GLY A 49 17.02 24.12 9.66
C GLY A 49 16.28 23.11 10.56
N GLN A 50 14.94 23.13 10.53
CA GLN A 50 14.12 22.19 11.31
C GLN A 50 13.57 21.08 10.40
N THR A 51 13.34 19.92 10.99
CA THR A 51 12.62 18.85 10.31
C THR A 51 11.12 19.11 10.36
N HIS A 52 10.50 19.08 9.20
CA HIS A 52 9.07 19.15 8.99
C HIS A 52 8.52 17.80 8.52
N ALA A 53 7.23 17.59 8.76
CA ALA A 53 6.51 16.41 8.30
C ALA A 53 5.27 16.82 7.52
N GLU A 54 5.13 16.27 6.32
CA GLU A 54 3.95 16.43 5.47
C GLU A 54 3.36 15.09 5.07
N GLU A 55 2.04 15.00 5.02
CA GLU A 55 1.34 13.82 4.51
C GLU A 55 1.45 13.80 2.99
N MET A 56 1.83 12.65 2.46
CA MET A 56 1.89 12.40 1.02
C MET A 56 0.70 11.55 0.58
N GLN A 57 0.17 11.86 -0.58
CA GLN A 57 -0.85 11.03 -1.21
C GLN A 57 -0.28 10.42 -2.50
N PRO A 58 0.13 9.14 -2.47
CA PRO A 58 0.66 8.47 -3.64
C PRO A 58 -0.42 8.38 -4.73
N LYS A 59 -0.10 8.91 -5.91
CA LYS A 59 -1.00 8.87 -7.07
C LYS A 59 -0.74 7.59 -7.84
N PHE A 60 -1.63 6.63 -7.69
CA PHE A 60 -1.57 5.37 -8.42
C PHE A 60 -2.01 5.56 -9.88
N THR A 61 -1.30 4.93 -10.79
CA THR A 61 -1.65 4.85 -12.21
C THR A 61 -2.16 3.45 -12.53
N ALA A 62 -3.18 3.36 -13.37
CA ALA A 62 -3.74 2.07 -13.78
C ALA A 62 -2.73 1.25 -14.58
N GLY A 63 -2.54 0.00 -14.17
CA GLY A 63 -1.84 -1.04 -14.92
C GLY A 63 -2.81 -2.05 -15.53
N SER A 64 -2.30 -3.11 -16.13
CA SER A 64 -3.13 -4.15 -16.76
C SER A 64 -3.92 -4.99 -15.76
N ALA A 65 -3.37 -5.24 -14.57
CA ALA A 65 -3.98 -6.08 -13.53
C ALA A 65 -4.06 -5.39 -12.15
N ASN A 66 -3.34 -4.29 -11.95
CA ASN A 66 -3.25 -3.56 -10.69
C ASN A 66 -3.04 -2.07 -10.96
N GLU A 67 -3.03 -1.29 -9.89
CA GLU A 67 -2.59 0.10 -9.92
C GLU A 67 -1.19 0.20 -9.34
N VAL A 68 -0.36 1.08 -9.89
CA VAL A 68 1.05 1.21 -9.53
C VAL A 68 1.38 2.64 -9.14
N PHE A 69 2.00 2.82 -7.98
CA PHE A 69 2.76 4.01 -7.63
C PHE A 69 4.24 3.66 -7.62
N LYS A 70 5.03 4.29 -8.49
CA LYS A 70 6.45 3.99 -8.63
C LYS A 70 7.25 4.78 -7.59
N LEU A 71 7.92 4.09 -6.70
CA LEU A 71 8.88 4.70 -5.78
C LEU A 71 10.14 5.18 -6.55
N MET A 72 10.89 6.11 -5.93
CA MET A 72 12.18 6.54 -6.47
C MET A 72 13.17 5.38 -6.51
N ALA A 73 14.20 5.49 -7.36
CA ALA A 73 15.24 4.49 -7.48
C ALA A 73 15.99 4.30 -6.15
N ILE A 74 16.23 3.04 -5.80
CA ILE A 74 16.91 2.63 -4.57
C ILE A 74 18.25 1.97 -4.88
N THR A 75 19.18 2.02 -3.92
CA THR A 75 20.51 1.39 -4.02
C THR A 75 20.61 0.07 -3.27
N GLY A 76 19.62 -0.25 -2.43
CA GLY A 76 19.62 -1.47 -1.63
C GLY A 76 18.37 -1.57 -0.75
N ALA A 77 18.36 -2.57 0.12
CA ALA A 77 17.31 -2.79 1.10
C ALA A 77 17.92 -3.36 2.38
N GLU A 78 17.47 -2.85 3.54
CA GLU A 78 17.95 -3.25 4.87
C GLU A 78 16.76 -3.53 5.78
N LEU A 79 16.84 -4.61 6.58
CA LEU A 79 15.90 -4.84 7.67
C LEU A 79 16.49 -4.33 8.97
N HIS A 80 15.75 -3.47 9.65
CA HIS A 80 16.10 -2.94 10.97
C HIS A 80 15.08 -3.42 12.00
N ARG A 81 15.55 -3.67 13.22
CA ARG A 81 14.71 -4.07 14.34
C ARG A 81 15.09 -3.28 15.58
N ALA A 82 14.09 -2.76 16.28
CA ALA A 82 14.26 -2.01 17.51
C ALA A 82 13.32 -2.55 18.59
N ALA A 83 13.85 -2.71 19.80
CA ALA A 83 13.09 -3.20 20.93
C ALA A 83 12.00 -2.21 21.39
N PRO A 84 10.93 -2.67 22.05
CA PRO A 84 9.95 -1.80 22.69
C PRO A 84 10.62 -0.80 23.63
N GLY A 85 10.15 0.46 23.61
CA GLY A 85 10.70 1.53 24.45
C GLY A 85 12.02 2.13 23.95
N THR A 86 12.59 1.65 22.83
CA THR A 86 13.76 2.29 22.22
C THR A 86 13.44 3.74 21.87
N VAL A 87 14.34 4.65 22.27
CA VAL A 87 14.28 6.07 21.92
C VAL A 87 15.58 6.43 21.19
N ILE A 88 15.44 6.93 19.98
CA ILE A 88 16.52 7.59 19.24
C ILE A 88 16.21 9.07 19.35
N ASP A 89 17.01 9.77 20.16
CA ASP A 89 16.84 11.20 20.41
C ASP A 89 17.14 12.02 19.13
N TRP A 90 17.08 13.33 19.20
CA TRP A 90 17.24 14.21 18.04
C TRP A 90 18.39 13.75 17.13
N HIS A 91 18.06 13.31 15.94
CA HIS A 91 19.00 12.82 14.94
C HIS A 91 18.49 13.11 13.53
N THR A 92 19.41 13.29 12.60
CA THR A 92 19.13 13.38 11.18
C THR A 92 19.14 12.00 10.55
N ALA A 93 18.45 11.85 9.44
CA ALA A 93 18.59 10.64 8.63
C ALA A 93 20.04 10.52 8.12
N PRO A 94 20.67 9.33 8.15
CA PRO A 94 22.02 9.13 7.64
C PRO A 94 22.10 9.32 6.12
N ARG A 95 20.96 9.19 5.45
CA ARG A 95 20.80 9.31 4.00
C ARG A 95 19.32 9.46 3.68
N ARG A 96 19.01 9.90 2.45
CA ARG A 96 17.63 9.88 1.95
C ARG A 96 17.21 8.42 1.74
N GLN A 97 16.04 8.06 2.22
CA GLN A 97 15.54 6.69 2.16
C GLN A 97 14.03 6.61 2.37
N TYR A 98 13.44 5.50 1.93
CA TYR A 98 12.14 5.10 2.45
C TYR A 98 12.34 4.24 3.69
N VAL A 99 11.46 4.43 4.67
CA VAL A 99 11.34 3.56 5.85
C VAL A 99 9.92 3.01 5.90
N ILE A 100 9.77 1.72 5.72
CA ILE A 100 8.46 1.04 5.72
C ILE A 100 8.33 0.25 7.01
N THR A 101 7.36 0.58 7.84
CA THR A 101 7.08 -0.19 9.05
C THR A 101 6.38 -1.49 8.70
N LEU A 102 6.99 -2.62 9.02
CA LEU A 102 6.46 -3.97 8.77
C LEU A 102 5.68 -4.50 9.98
N SER A 103 6.21 -4.27 11.20
CA SER A 103 5.54 -4.63 12.46
C SER A 103 5.91 -3.67 13.58
N GLY A 104 5.17 -3.72 14.69
CA GLY A 104 5.31 -2.78 15.80
C GLY A 104 4.89 -1.36 15.42
N GLN A 105 5.15 -0.41 16.31
CA GLN A 105 4.75 0.99 16.17
C GLN A 105 5.85 1.93 16.67
N ALA A 106 5.87 3.15 16.15
CA ALA A 106 6.67 4.23 16.68
C ALA A 106 5.94 5.57 16.60
N GLU A 107 6.41 6.51 17.41
CA GLU A 107 6.10 7.92 17.31
C GLU A 107 7.33 8.65 16.78
N ILE A 108 7.14 9.45 15.74
CA ILE A 108 8.15 10.36 15.20
C ILE A 108 7.77 11.77 15.64
N GLU A 109 8.69 12.46 16.32
CA GLU A 109 8.52 13.85 16.74
C GLU A 109 9.42 14.76 15.91
N VAL A 110 8.82 15.78 15.30
CA VAL A 110 9.53 16.80 14.52
C VAL A 110 9.44 18.17 15.19
N ALA A 111 9.97 19.19 14.57
CA ALA A 111 9.97 20.55 15.09
C ALA A 111 8.56 21.01 15.50
N GLY A 112 8.52 21.85 16.54
CA GLY A 112 7.25 22.35 17.11
C GLY A 112 6.48 21.31 17.92
N GLY A 113 7.07 20.13 18.18
CA GLY A 113 6.45 19.06 18.98
C GLY A 113 5.36 18.28 18.22
N LYS A 114 5.29 18.44 16.89
CA LYS A 114 4.37 17.64 16.07
C LYS A 114 4.79 16.19 16.10
N LYS A 115 3.84 15.30 16.38
CA LYS A 115 4.03 13.86 16.51
C LYS A 115 3.25 13.12 15.44
N ILE A 116 3.88 12.12 14.84
CA ILE A 116 3.31 11.24 13.83
C ILE A 116 3.42 9.80 14.35
N THR A 117 2.29 9.10 14.44
CA THR A 117 2.29 7.68 14.76
C THR A 117 2.46 6.87 13.47
N VAL A 118 3.46 6.00 13.45
CA VAL A 118 3.77 5.11 12.33
C VAL A 118 3.63 3.65 12.76
N GLY A 119 2.88 2.88 11.99
CA GLY A 119 2.62 1.47 12.26
C GLY A 119 2.71 0.62 10.99
N PRO A 120 2.31 -0.66 11.04
CA PRO A 120 2.44 -1.57 9.91
C PRO A 120 1.78 -1.02 8.63
N GLY A 121 2.54 -1.00 7.53
CA GLY A 121 2.12 -0.47 6.24
C GLY A 121 2.32 1.05 6.07
N HIS A 122 2.75 1.78 7.09
CA HIS A 122 3.14 3.18 6.96
C HIS A 122 4.49 3.29 6.23
N ILE A 123 4.58 4.26 5.33
CA ILE A 123 5.78 4.55 4.53
C ILE A 123 6.25 5.96 4.86
N ASP A 124 7.46 6.08 5.38
CA ASP A 124 8.12 7.36 5.54
C ASP A 124 9.12 7.58 4.40
N LEU A 125 9.03 8.73 3.71
CA LEU A 125 10.10 9.25 2.86
C LEU A 125 10.95 10.18 3.73
N VAL A 126 12.11 9.70 4.14
CA VAL A 126 12.98 10.40 5.08
C VAL A 126 14.10 11.11 4.31
N GLU A 127 14.06 12.44 4.32
CA GLU A 127 14.97 13.33 3.59
C GLU A 127 15.60 14.41 4.48
N ASP A 128 15.38 14.37 5.78
CA ASP A 128 15.96 15.30 6.77
C ASP A 128 17.39 14.91 7.14
N THR A 129 18.28 14.92 6.14
CA THR A 129 19.69 14.55 6.29
C THR A 129 20.57 15.64 6.89
N THR A 130 20.01 16.79 7.20
CA THR A 130 20.67 17.97 7.78
C THR A 130 19.80 18.61 8.84
N GLY A 131 20.31 19.63 9.52
CA GLY A 131 19.56 20.40 10.53
C GLY A 131 19.39 19.67 11.85
N LYS A 132 18.27 19.92 12.52
CA LYS A 132 18.00 19.36 13.86
C LYS A 132 17.60 17.89 13.83
N GLY A 133 16.97 17.43 12.75
CA GLY A 133 16.45 16.07 12.65
C GLY A 133 15.13 15.88 13.41
N HIS A 134 14.87 14.63 13.77
CA HIS A 134 13.64 14.17 14.43
C HIS A 134 13.99 13.22 15.60
N ILE A 135 13.00 12.94 16.44
CA ILE A 135 13.08 11.89 17.46
C ILE A 135 12.24 10.71 16.99
N THR A 136 12.74 9.49 17.22
CA THR A 136 11.95 8.26 17.00
C THR A 136 11.79 7.50 18.31
N ARG A 137 10.55 7.19 18.70
CA ARG A 137 10.25 6.39 19.90
C ARG A 137 9.46 5.16 19.50
N VAL A 138 10.00 3.97 19.76
CA VAL A 138 9.25 2.72 19.61
C VAL A 138 8.20 2.64 20.71
N THR A 139 6.93 2.55 20.32
CA THR A 139 5.78 2.55 21.23
C THR A 139 5.12 1.17 21.28
N GLY A 140 4.31 0.95 22.33
CA GLY A 140 3.70 -0.36 22.56
C GLY A 140 4.67 -1.37 23.15
N ASN A 141 4.32 -2.64 23.06
CA ASN A 141 5.03 -3.77 23.68
C ASN A 141 5.66 -4.74 22.67
N GLU A 142 5.61 -4.38 21.38
CA GLU A 142 6.18 -5.17 20.30
C GLU A 142 7.44 -4.53 19.73
N GLU A 143 8.36 -5.36 19.23
CA GLU A 143 9.51 -4.90 18.47
C GLU A 143 9.04 -4.21 17.18
N ARG A 144 9.62 -3.06 16.88
CA ARG A 144 9.41 -2.42 15.58
C ARG A 144 10.38 -2.99 14.57
N VAL A 145 9.85 -3.58 13.50
CA VAL A 145 10.64 -4.02 12.34
C VAL A 145 10.34 -3.10 11.16
N THR A 146 11.39 -2.60 10.53
CA THR A 146 11.28 -1.74 9.36
C THR A 146 12.12 -2.27 8.20
N LEU A 147 11.62 -2.04 6.98
CA LEU A 147 12.37 -2.16 5.74
C LEU A 147 12.84 -0.76 5.34
N GLN A 148 14.15 -0.57 5.27
CA GLN A 148 14.76 0.68 4.85
C GLN A 148 15.32 0.53 3.43
N LEU A 149 14.97 1.49 2.57
CA LEU A 149 15.30 1.49 1.15
C LEU A 149 16.09 2.76 0.82
N PRO A 150 17.44 2.73 0.90
CA PRO A 150 18.27 3.87 0.54
C PRO A 150 18.03 4.34 -0.89
N LEU A 151 17.86 5.65 -1.08
CA LEU A 151 17.66 6.24 -2.40
C LEU A 151 18.98 6.37 -3.15
N SER A 152 18.92 6.29 -4.49
CA SER A 152 20.05 6.69 -5.29
C SER A 152 20.15 8.23 -5.33
N GLU A 153 21.36 8.77 -5.28
CA GLU A 153 21.60 10.22 -5.36
C GLU A 153 21.12 10.83 -6.68
N GLN A 154 20.96 10.04 -7.72
CA GLN A 154 20.47 10.50 -9.03
C GLN A 154 18.96 10.77 -9.07
N ALA A 155 18.22 10.47 -8.02
CA ALA A 155 16.76 10.72 -7.97
C ALA A 155 16.38 12.22 -7.86
N ASN A 156 17.36 13.13 -7.90
CA ASN A 156 17.20 14.57 -7.77
C ASN A 156 17.38 15.37 -9.07
N ARG A 157 17.35 14.73 -10.24
CA ARG A 157 17.43 15.43 -11.53
C ARG A 157 16.13 15.37 -12.32
#